data_65f1404821f0b8c933a19cc65834461b
#
_entry.id   65f1404821f0b8c933a19cc65834461b
#
_cell.length_a   1.000
_cell.length_b   1.000
_cell.length_c   1.000
_cell.angle_alpha   90.00
_cell.angle_beta   90.00
_cell.angle_gamma   90.00
#
_symmetry.space_group_name_H-M   'P 1'
#
loop_
_entity.id
_entity.type
_entity.pdbx_description
1 polymer ?
#
loop_
_entity_poly.entity_id
_entity_poly.type
_entity_poly.pdbx_seq_one_letter_code
_entity_poly.pdbx_strand_id
1 'polypeptide(L)'
;IACPDNRPQMATVRPGVMQAIDKIEGAKAEVIEFNPGFTPDNKYVEIMEVVKSVTDVVDIMDANILVSGGRGVGSPENFKILEDLAEVLGGEVSCSRAVVDAGWKPRDIQVGQTGKTVRPNVYFAIGISGAIQHVAGMEEADIIVAINKDDTAPIFDVADYGIVGDLNKIVPMLTEQLKAVVKLSLIH
;
A
#
# COMPACT_ATOMS: atom_id res chain seq x y z
N ILE A 1 4.68 -7.23 23.20
CA ILE A 1 5.00 -6.24 24.24
C ILE A 1 4.06 -6.49 25.42
N ALA A 2 4.60 -6.70 26.60
CA ALA A 2 3.83 -6.85 27.84
C ALA A 2 3.92 -5.54 28.63
N CYS A 3 2.78 -5.08 29.16
CA CYS A 3 2.68 -3.89 30.02
C CYS A 3 2.10 -4.31 31.38
N PRO A 4 2.88 -4.99 32.25
CA PRO A 4 2.35 -5.58 33.47
C PRO A 4 1.92 -4.52 34.50
N ASP A 5 2.56 -3.36 34.49
CA ASP A 5 2.40 -2.33 35.51
C ASP A 5 1.36 -1.27 35.20
N ASN A 6 0.80 -1.28 33.97
CA ASN A 6 -0.19 -0.29 33.53
C ASN A 6 -1.58 -0.91 33.37
N ARG A 7 -2.59 -0.23 33.89
CA ARG A 7 -4.01 -0.59 33.76
C ARG A 7 -4.84 0.67 33.48
N PRO A 8 -5.85 0.60 32.56
CA PRO A 8 -6.15 -0.53 31.70
C PRO A 8 -5.05 -0.78 30.66
N GLN A 9 -4.93 -2.03 30.17
CA GLN A 9 -4.09 -2.31 29.01
C GLN A 9 -4.82 -1.85 27.76
N MET A 10 -4.17 -1.03 26.98
CA MET A 10 -4.75 -0.46 25.75
C MET A 10 -3.79 -0.67 24.59
N ALA A 11 -4.34 -0.97 23.43
CA ALA A 11 -3.58 -1.11 22.20
C ALA A 11 -4.38 -0.54 21.01
N THR A 12 -3.67 0.00 20.04
CA THR A 12 -4.22 0.36 18.73
C THR A 12 -3.62 -0.53 17.66
N VAL A 13 -4.44 -0.96 16.72
CA VAL A 13 -4.00 -1.77 15.58
C VAL A 13 -4.19 -0.92 14.32
N ARG A 14 -3.14 -0.83 13.51
CA ARG A 14 -3.23 -0.13 12.22
C ARG A 14 -4.10 -0.96 11.25
N PRO A 15 -4.90 -0.32 10.38
CA PRO A 15 -5.58 -1.01 9.30
C PRO A 15 -4.59 -1.82 8.45
N GLY A 16 -5.01 -2.99 7.98
CA GLY A 16 -4.21 -3.85 7.11
C GLY A 16 -3.08 -4.66 7.78
N VAL A 17 -2.81 -4.47 9.08
CA VAL A 17 -1.73 -5.19 9.79
C VAL A 17 -2.14 -6.61 10.19
N MET A 18 -3.42 -6.84 10.44
CA MET A 18 -3.94 -8.18 10.80
C MET A 18 -4.90 -8.67 9.73
N GLN A 19 -4.74 -9.93 9.31
CA GLN A 19 -5.71 -10.55 8.42
C GLN A 19 -7.06 -10.70 9.12
N ALA A 20 -8.14 -10.45 8.35
CA ALA A 20 -9.47 -10.85 8.79
C ALA A 20 -9.54 -12.38 8.86
N ILE A 21 -10.10 -12.88 9.93
CA ILE A 21 -10.42 -14.31 10.05
C ILE A 21 -11.71 -14.62 9.28
N ASP A 22 -11.87 -15.87 8.89
CA ASP A 22 -13.12 -16.34 8.27
C ASP A 22 -14.32 -16.07 9.16
N LYS A 23 -15.45 -15.76 8.52
CA LYS A 23 -16.71 -15.53 9.22
C LYS A 23 -17.17 -16.81 9.91
N ILE A 24 -17.34 -16.77 11.22
CA ILE A 24 -17.87 -17.88 11.99
C ILE A 24 -19.40 -17.84 11.89
N GLU A 25 -19.98 -18.83 11.21
CA GLU A 25 -21.45 -18.94 11.11
C GLU A 25 -22.09 -19.15 12.49
N GLY A 26 -23.17 -18.40 12.74
CA GLY A 26 -23.90 -18.48 14.01
C GLY A 26 -23.23 -17.78 15.19
N ALA A 27 -22.08 -17.15 15.03
CA ALA A 27 -21.48 -16.33 16.07
C ALA A 27 -22.41 -15.18 16.45
N LYS A 28 -22.62 -15.01 17.75
CA LYS A 28 -23.38 -13.88 18.32
C LYS A 28 -22.44 -13.00 19.11
N ALA A 29 -22.47 -11.69 18.82
CA ALA A 29 -21.78 -10.70 19.62
C ALA A 29 -22.71 -10.16 20.71
N GLU A 30 -22.16 -9.94 21.89
CA GLU A 30 -22.81 -9.11 22.91
C GLU A 30 -22.59 -7.64 22.54
N VAL A 31 -23.68 -6.89 22.39
CA VAL A 31 -23.64 -5.45 22.11
C VAL A 31 -24.00 -4.72 23.40
N ILE A 32 -23.04 -3.99 23.95
CA ILE A 32 -23.23 -3.19 25.17
C ILE A 32 -23.28 -1.72 24.75
N GLU A 33 -24.42 -1.09 24.97
CA GLU A 33 -24.57 0.35 24.80
C GLU A 33 -24.02 1.06 26.06
N PHE A 34 -23.00 1.90 25.85
CA PHE A 34 -22.38 2.64 26.93
C PHE A 34 -22.47 4.13 26.66
N ASN A 35 -23.16 4.85 27.56
CA ASN A 35 -23.18 6.29 27.55
C ASN A 35 -22.14 6.83 28.56
N PRO A 36 -21.03 7.43 28.11
CA PRO A 36 -19.96 7.92 28.98
C PRO A 36 -20.37 9.15 29.84
N GLY A 37 -21.57 9.72 29.60
CA GLY A 37 -22.06 10.86 30.36
C GLY A 37 -21.19 12.13 30.24
N PHE A 38 -20.59 12.37 29.08
CA PHE A 38 -19.77 13.56 28.88
C PHE A 38 -20.58 14.83 29.12
N THR A 39 -20.02 15.71 29.93
CA THR A 39 -20.53 17.06 30.18
C THR A 39 -19.68 18.10 29.43
N PRO A 40 -20.15 19.35 29.27
CA PRO A 40 -19.34 20.42 28.69
C PRO A 40 -17.97 20.57 29.36
N ASP A 41 -17.88 20.31 30.66
CA ASP A 41 -16.63 20.43 31.44
C ASP A 41 -15.57 19.35 31.07
N ASN A 42 -15.97 18.29 30.39
CA ASN A 42 -15.06 17.27 29.87
C ASN A 42 -14.53 17.61 28.47
N LYS A 43 -14.94 18.73 27.90
CA LYS A 43 -14.60 19.14 26.54
C LYS A 43 -13.47 20.15 26.56
N TYR A 44 -12.24 19.68 26.45
CA TYR A 44 -11.03 20.52 26.46
C TYR A 44 -10.63 21.07 25.10
N VAL A 45 -11.23 20.55 24.02
CA VAL A 45 -10.91 20.90 22.63
C VAL A 45 -12.20 21.09 21.85
N GLU A 46 -12.29 22.16 21.07
CA GLU A 46 -13.36 22.40 20.12
C GLU A 46 -12.83 22.24 18.70
N ILE A 47 -13.50 21.40 17.90
CA ILE A 47 -13.17 21.25 16.48
C ILE A 47 -13.82 22.42 15.75
N MET A 48 -13.00 23.38 15.32
CA MET A 48 -13.47 24.57 14.60
C MET A 48 -13.86 24.24 13.17
N GLU A 49 -13.08 23.41 12.48
CA GLU A 49 -13.31 23.03 11.09
C GLU A 49 -12.70 21.65 10.81
N VAL A 50 -13.37 20.86 9.99
CA VAL A 50 -12.83 19.61 9.43
C VAL A 50 -12.67 19.80 7.93
N VAL A 51 -11.46 20.10 7.49
CA VAL A 51 -11.13 20.20 6.07
C VAL A 51 -10.85 18.78 5.55
N LYS A 52 -11.82 18.19 4.85
CA LYS A 52 -11.58 16.97 4.10
C LYS A 52 -11.07 17.34 2.72
N SER A 53 -9.87 16.87 2.36
CA SER A 53 -9.50 16.88 0.95
C SER A 53 -10.42 15.89 0.25
N VAL A 54 -11.29 16.38 -0.60
CA VAL A 54 -12.13 15.54 -1.47
C VAL A 54 -11.20 15.08 -2.61
N THR A 55 -10.47 14.01 -2.37
CA THR A 55 -9.79 13.28 -3.44
C THR A 55 -10.60 12.01 -3.65
N ASP A 56 -11.15 11.86 -4.86
CA ASP A 56 -11.73 10.58 -5.34
C ASP A 56 -10.64 9.50 -5.53
N VAL A 57 -9.54 9.62 -4.79
CA VAL A 57 -8.41 8.68 -4.87
C VAL A 57 -8.69 7.53 -3.90
N VAL A 58 -8.76 6.33 -4.44
CA VAL A 58 -8.82 5.10 -3.64
C VAL A 58 -7.64 5.08 -2.68
N ASP A 59 -7.90 4.77 -1.40
CA ASP A 59 -6.80 4.61 -0.46
C ASP A 59 -5.96 3.40 -0.85
N ILE A 60 -4.66 3.61 -1.05
CA ILE A 60 -3.75 2.52 -1.43
C ILE A 60 -3.72 1.37 -0.42
N MET A 61 -4.22 1.57 0.80
CA MET A 61 -4.35 0.50 1.80
C MET A 61 -5.47 -0.49 1.46
N ASP A 62 -6.46 -0.07 0.67
CA ASP A 62 -7.60 -0.90 0.26
C ASP A 62 -7.41 -1.48 -1.15
N ALA A 63 -6.30 -1.17 -1.81
CA ALA A 63 -6.02 -1.63 -3.17
C ALA A 63 -5.61 -3.11 -3.20
N ASN A 64 -6.23 -3.90 -4.08
CA ASN A 64 -5.87 -5.30 -4.30
C ASN A 64 -4.56 -5.46 -5.09
N ILE A 65 -4.26 -4.52 -5.98
CA ILE A 65 -3.05 -4.51 -6.80
C ILE A 65 -2.39 -3.14 -6.66
N LEU A 66 -1.11 -3.14 -6.30
CA LEU A 66 -0.30 -1.93 -6.22
C LEU A 66 0.88 -1.97 -7.18
N VAL A 67 1.01 -0.89 -7.95
CA VAL A 67 2.17 -0.68 -8.83
C VAL A 67 3.02 0.44 -8.21
N SER A 68 4.08 0.05 -7.53
CA SER A 68 4.90 0.96 -6.72
C SER A 68 6.19 1.37 -7.45
N GLY A 69 6.41 2.68 -7.56
CA GLY A 69 7.61 3.24 -8.17
C GLY A 69 8.65 3.67 -7.14
N GLY A 70 9.92 3.29 -7.39
CA GLY A 70 11.07 3.79 -6.66
C GLY A 70 11.80 4.91 -7.40
N ARG A 71 12.89 5.40 -6.81
CA ARG A 71 13.76 6.40 -7.46
C ARG A 71 14.38 5.88 -8.77
N GLY A 72 14.45 4.56 -8.95
CA GLY A 72 14.93 3.93 -10.19
C GLY A 72 14.06 4.23 -11.42
N VAL A 73 12.82 4.72 -11.24
CA VAL A 73 11.94 5.21 -12.33
C VAL A 73 12.57 6.41 -13.06
N GLY A 74 13.43 7.18 -12.38
CA GLY A 74 14.32 8.20 -12.98
C GLY A 74 13.73 9.60 -13.06
N SER A 75 12.42 9.75 -13.34
CA SER A 75 11.76 11.05 -13.37
C SER A 75 10.27 10.94 -13.05
N PRO A 76 9.58 12.05 -12.68
CA PRO A 76 8.15 12.05 -12.44
C PRO A 76 7.33 11.69 -13.70
N GLU A 77 7.80 12.07 -14.89
CA GLU A 77 7.12 11.78 -16.16
C GLU A 77 7.10 10.28 -16.46
N ASN A 78 8.15 9.56 -16.09
CA ASN A 78 8.24 8.11 -16.28
C ASN A 78 7.24 7.32 -15.42
N PHE A 79 6.62 7.94 -14.42
CA PHE A 79 5.53 7.29 -13.67
C PHE A 79 4.34 6.96 -14.57
N LYS A 80 4.21 7.59 -15.74
CA LYS A 80 3.17 7.26 -16.70
C LYS A 80 3.15 5.78 -17.10
N ILE A 81 4.31 5.14 -17.23
CA ILE A 81 4.38 3.71 -17.55
C ILE A 81 3.84 2.82 -16.41
N LEU A 82 3.95 3.27 -15.16
CA LEU A 82 3.40 2.59 -14.00
C LEU A 82 1.89 2.80 -13.90
N GLU A 83 1.43 4.02 -14.20
CA GLU A 83 0.01 4.36 -14.27
C GLU A 83 -0.70 3.52 -15.34
N ASP A 84 -0.09 3.39 -16.53
CA ASP A 84 -0.62 2.55 -17.61
C ASP A 84 -0.70 1.07 -17.23
N LEU A 85 0.28 0.57 -16.48
CA LEU A 85 0.26 -0.80 -15.95
C LEU A 85 -0.84 -0.97 -14.90
N ALA A 86 -0.95 -0.02 -13.96
CA ALA A 86 -1.98 -0.04 -12.93
C ALA A 86 -3.38 -0.01 -13.53
N GLU A 87 -3.63 0.84 -14.52
CA GLU A 87 -4.90 0.91 -15.24
C GLU A 87 -5.29 -0.43 -15.87
N VAL A 88 -4.36 -1.11 -16.54
CA VAL A 88 -4.61 -2.40 -17.18
C VAL A 88 -4.96 -3.48 -16.15
N LEU A 89 -4.36 -3.41 -14.97
CA LEU A 89 -4.56 -4.38 -13.89
C LEU A 89 -5.76 -4.03 -12.98
N GLY A 90 -6.37 -2.84 -13.14
CA GLY A 90 -7.38 -2.35 -12.22
C GLY A 90 -6.81 -2.10 -10.81
N GLY A 91 -5.54 -1.70 -10.73
CA GLY A 91 -4.81 -1.43 -9.51
C GLY A 91 -4.50 0.05 -9.32
N GLU A 92 -3.81 0.37 -8.23
CA GLU A 92 -3.44 1.73 -7.85
C GLU A 92 -1.92 1.95 -7.91
N VAL A 93 -1.52 3.20 -8.14
CA VAL A 93 -0.10 3.57 -8.12
C VAL A 93 0.31 3.99 -6.72
N SER A 94 1.48 3.51 -6.30
CA SER A 94 2.13 3.93 -5.07
C SER A 94 3.61 4.26 -5.28
N CYS A 95 4.29 4.70 -4.24
CA CYS A 95 5.70 5.08 -4.38
C CYS A 95 6.50 4.86 -3.09
N SER A 96 7.81 4.83 -3.25
CA SER A 96 8.75 4.82 -2.13
C SER A 96 8.96 6.24 -1.57
N ARG A 97 9.46 6.33 -0.33
CA ARG A 97 9.82 7.60 0.31
C ARG A 97 10.77 8.45 -0.54
N ALA A 98 11.74 7.85 -1.21
CA ALA A 98 12.69 8.58 -2.03
C ALA A 98 12.05 9.34 -3.20
N VAL A 99 10.90 8.88 -3.68
CA VAL A 99 10.10 9.55 -4.72
C VAL A 99 9.36 10.76 -4.13
N VAL A 100 8.83 10.63 -2.92
CA VAL A 100 8.17 11.73 -2.20
C VAL A 100 9.18 12.80 -1.81
N ASP A 101 10.34 12.41 -1.28
CA ASP A 101 11.41 13.34 -0.92
C ASP A 101 11.96 14.10 -2.15
N ALA A 102 11.88 13.51 -3.35
CA ALA A 102 12.19 14.16 -4.62
C ALA A 102 11.06 15.05 -5.17
N GLY A 103 9.90 15.09 -4.52
CA GLY A 103 8.74 15.88 -4.94
C GLY A 103 8.00 15.33 -6.17
N TRP A 104 8.22 14.06 -6.55
CA TRP A 104 7.62 13.48 -7.76
C TRP A 104 6.17 13.02 -7.55
N LYS A 105 5.86 12.53 -6.35
CA LYS A 105 4.53 12.06 -5.96
C LYS A 105 4.19 12.52 -4.55
N PRO A 106 2.89 12.66 -4.22
CA PRO A 106 2.44 13.07 -2.90
C PRO A 106 2.68 11.99 -1.84
N ARG A 107 2.72 12.40 -0.58
CA ARG A 107 2.95 11.51 0.57
C ARG A 107 1.82 10.50 0.81
N ASP A 108 0.61 10.81 0.37
CA ASP A 108 -0.58 9.98 0.61
C ASP A 108 -0.51 8.60 -0.05
N ILE A 109 0.35 8.47 -1.08
CA ILE A 109 0.61 7.20 -1.76
C ILE A 109 1.98 6.60 -1.43
N GLN A 110 2.65 7.11 -0.38
CA GLN A 110 3.93 6.58 0.08
C GLN A 110 3.75 5.27 0.83
N VAL A 111 4.46 4.21 0.40
CA VAL A 111 4.56 2.93 1.10
C VAL A 111 5.84 2.85 1.91
N GLY A 112 5.75 2.30 3.11
CA GLY A 112 6.87 2.07 4.00
C GLY A 112 6.59 2.44 5.46
N GLN A 113 7.56 2.25 6.33
CA GLN A 113 7.46 2.47 7.77
C GLN A 113 6.97 3.89 8.16
N THR A 114 7.34 4.91 7.37
CA THR A 114 6.96 6.31 7.58
C THR A 114 5.81 6.77 6.68
N GLY A 115 5.29 5.88 5.87
CA GLY A 115 4.13 6.06 5.00
C GLY A 115 3.00 5.12 5.41
N LYS A 116 2.33 4.57 4.41
CA LYS A 116 1.28 3.57 4.60
C LYS A 116 1.87 2.15 4.60
N THR A 117 1.32 1.30 5.44
CA THR A 117 1.52 -0.15 5.37
C THR A 117 0.39 -0.73 4.56
N VAL A 118 0.73 -1.51 3.54
CA VAL A 118 -0.21 -2.06 2.55
C VAL A 118 -0.09 -3.58 2.50
N ARG A 119 -1.18 -4.22 2.11
CA ARG A 119 -1.25 -5.67 1.95
C ARG A 119 -2.09 -6.05 0.74
N PRO A 120 -1.62 -5.71 -0.47
CA PRO A 120 -2.32 -6.09 -1.69
C PRO A 120 -2.14 -7.58 -1.99
N ASN A 121 -3.01 -8.12 -2.86
CA ASN A 121 -2.77 -9.45 -3.42
C ASN A 121 -1.53 -9.48 -4.33
N VAL A 122 -1.26 -8.37 -5.04
CA VAL A 122 -0.06 -8.26 -5.87
C VAL A 122 0.59 -6.89 -5.69
N TYR A 123 1.87 -6.90 -5.37
CA TYR A 123 2.71 -5.71 -5.24
C TYR A 123 3.81 -5.70 -6.29
N PHE A 124 3.75 -4.76 -7.23
CA PHE A 124 4.84 -4.53 -8.19
C PHE A 124 5.83 -3.52 -7.61
N ALA A 125 7.05 -3.96 -7.33
CA ALA A 125 8.16 -3.11 -6.87
C ALA A 125 9.04 -2.72 -8.06
N ILE A 126 8.79 -1.55 -8.67
CA ILE A 126 9.45 -1.11 -9.90
C ILE A 126 10.50 -0.04 -9.61
N GLY A 127 11.77 -0.36 -9.86
CA GLY A 127 12.88 0.55 -9.58
C GLY A 127 13.06 0.90 -8.10
N ILE A 128 12.64 0.00 -7.22
CA ILE A 128 12.76 0.09 -5.75
C ILE A 128 13.98 -0.73 -5.32
N SER A 129 14.80 -0.16 -4.44
CA SER A 129 16.02 -0.84 -3.95
C SER A 129 15.75 -1.94 -2.93
N GLY A 130 14.66 -1.84 -2.16
CA GLY A 130 14.38 -2.79 -1.07
C GLY A 130 14.96 -2.37 0.27
N ALA A 131 15.08 -1.07 0.54
CA ALA A 131 15.43 -0.61 1.87
C ALA A 131 14.45 -1.15 2.92
N ILE A 132 14.96 -1.59 4.07
CA ILE A 132 14.17 -2.24 5.13
C ILE A 132 12.94 -1.43 5.55
N GLN A 133 13.04 -0.10 5.53
CA GLN A 133 11.92 0.79 5.86
C GLN A 133 10.81 0.77 4.80
N HIS A 134 11.13 0.45 3.55
CA HIS A 134 10.13 0.27 2.50
C HIS A 134 9.52 -1.12 2.59
N VAL A 135 10.36 -2.13 2.73
CA VAL A 135 9.95 -3.54 2.86
C VAL A 135 8.97 -3.73 4.01
N ALA A 136 9.23 -3.15 5.18
CA ALA A 136 8.33 -3.20 6.33
C ALA A 136 6.91 -2.64 6.09
N GLY A 137 6.71 -1.94 4.98
CA GLY A 137 5.39 -1.42 4.58
C GLY A 137 4.67 -2.27 3.54
N MET A 138 5.31 -3.33 2.97
CA MET A 138 4.71 -4.10 1.88
C MET A 138 5.05 -5.60 1.91
N GLU A 139 5.89 -6.08 2.82
CA GLU A 139 6.33 -7.47 2.90
C GLU A 139 5.21 -8.49 3.13
N GLU A 140 4.06 -8.02 3.61
CA GLU A 140 2.86 -8.81 3.83
C GLU A 140 1.96 -8.92 2.58
N ALA A 141 2.38 -8.43 1.41
CA ALA A 141 1.67 -8.64 0.16
C ALA A 141 1.65 -10.15 -0.18
N ASP A 142 0.57 -10.64 -0.81
CA ASP A 142 0.45 -12.07 -1.13
C ASP A 142 1.44 -12.49 -2.22
N ILE A 143 1.72 -11.60 -3.18
CA ILE A 143 2.70 -11.79 -4.25
C ILE A 143 3.48 -10.50 -4.46
N ILE A 144 4.80 -10.59 -4.48
CA ILE A 144 5.71 -9.47 -4.74
C ILE A 144 6.45 -9.71 -6.05
N VAL A 145 6.29 -8.79 -7.00
CA VAL A 145 6.97 -8.80 -8.30
C VAL A 145 7.96 -7.64 -8.35
N ALA A 146 9.25 -7.92 -8.39
CA ALA A 146 10.30 -6.90 -8.43
C ALA A 146 10.88 -6.72 -9.84
N ILE A 147 11.04 -5.46 -10.27
CA ILE A 147 11.74 -5.09 -11.50
C ILE A 147 12.83 -4.07 -11.15
N ASN A 148 14.08 -4.47 -11.31
CA ASN A 148 15.23 -3.62 -11.05
C ASN A 148 16.36 -3.93 -12.03
N LYS A 149 17.14 -2.91 -12.39
CA LYS A 149 18.34 -3.09 -13.22
C LYS A 149 19.55 -3.63 -12.46
N ASP A 150 19.56 -3.45 -11.12
CA ASP A 150 20.58 -3.91 -10.21
C ASP A 150 20.16 -5.29 -9.69
N ASP A 151 20.87 -6.32 -10.11
CA ASP A 151 20.62 -7.71 -9.74
C ASP A 151 20.96 -8.02 -8.27
N THR A 152 21.70 -7.12 -7.60
CA THR A 152 22.04 -7.23 -6.18
C THR A 152 21.10 -6.44 -5.27
N ALA A 153 20.06 -5.80 -5.83
CA ALA A 153 19.12 -4.99 -5.06
C ALA A 153 18.37 -5.85 -4.02
N PRO A 154 18.37 -5.44 -2.73
CA PRO A 154 17.73 -6.20 -1.64
C PRO A 154 16.22 -6.47 -1.83
N ILE A 155 15.56 -5.75 -2.76
CA ILE A 155 14.16 -6.02 -3.08
C ILE A 155 13.96 -7.45 -3.60
N PHE A 156 14.96 -8.05 -4.24
CA PHE A 156 14.89 -9.41 -4.74
C PHE A 156 14.90 -10.46 -3.63
N ASP A 157 15.39 -10.13 -2.43
CA ASP A 157 15.40 -11.04 -1.28
C ASP A 157 13.97 -11.32 -0.75
N VAL A 158 13.02 -10.41 -1.03
CA VAL A 158 11.63 -10.50 -0.58
C VAL A 158 10.64 -10.72 -1.74
N ALA A 159 11.11 -10.70 -2.98
CA ALA A 159 10.27 -10.86 -4.16
C ALA A 159 10.00 -12.34 -4.47
N ASP A 160 8.74 -12.68 -4.77
CA ASP A 160 8.37 -13.99 -5.31
C ASP A 160 8.81 -14.13 -6.77
N TYR A 161 8.77 -13.03 -7.52
CA TYR A 161 9.21 -12.97 -8.92
C TYR A 161 10.13 -11.75 -9.11
N GLY A 162 11.33 -11.99 -9.64
CA GLY A 162 12.31 -10.96 -9.94
C GLY A 162 12.63 -10.86 -11.43
N ILE A 163 12.61 -9.66 -11.99
CA ILE A 163 13.04 -9.40 -13.36
C ILE A 163 14.18 -8.39 -13.32
N VAL A 164 15.38 -8.84 -13.71
CA VAL A 164 16.55 -7.96 -13.79
C VAL A 164 16.60 -7.30 -15.17
N GLY A 165 16.50 -5.97 -15.20
CA GLY A 165 16.58 -5.22 -16.44
C GLY A 165 16.03 -3.79 -16.40
N ASP A 166 15.97 -3.18 -17.57
CA ASP A 166 15.49 -1.80 -17.73
C ASP A 166 13.96 -1.73 -17.67
N LEU A 167 13.46 -1.11 -16.60
CA LEU A 167 12.03 -0.93 -16.38
C LEU A 167 11.32 -0.20 -17.54
N ASN A 168 12.01 0.73 -18.23
CA ASN A 168 11.43 1.46 -19.35
C ASN A 168 11.16 0.57 -20.57
N LYS A 169 11.76 -0.61 -20.63
CA LYS A 169 11.48 -1.63 -21.65
C LYS A 169 10.54 -2.70 -21.13
N ILE A 170 10.80 -3.19 -19.92
CA ILE A 170 10.08 -4.33 -19.34
C ILE A 170 8.63 -3.97 -19.02
N VAL A 171 8.40 -2.82 -18.37
CA VAL A 171 7.05 -2.44 -17.91
C VAL A 171 6.08 -2.24 -19.09
N PRO A 172 6.44 -1.52 -20.18
CA PRO A 172 5.56 -1.42 -21.34
C PRO A 172 5.29 -2.78 -22.01
N MET A 173 6.30 -3.65 -22.13
CA MET A 173 6.10 -5.00 -22.70
C MET A 173 5.16 -5.85 -21.84
N LEU A 174 5.31 -5.78 -20.52
CA LEU A 174 4.44 -6.48 -19.58
C LEU A 174 3.00 -5.95 -19.69
N THR A 175 2.84 -4.62 -19.76
CA THR A 175 1.53 -3.97 -19.92
C THR A 175 0.81 -4.45 -21.19
N GLU A 176 1.50 -4.52 -22.31
CA GLU A 176 0.92 -4.99 -23.56
C GLU A 176 0.51 -6.47 -23.52
N GLN A 177 1.31 -7.33 -22.91
CA GLN A 177 0.97 -8.75 -22.74
C GLN A 177 -0.23 -8.93 -21.81
N LEU A 178 -0.29 -8.20 -20.70
CA LEU A 178 -1.40 -8.25 -19.75
C LEU A 178 -2.70 -7.74 -20.35
N LYS A 179 -2.68 -6.68 -21.19
CA LYS A 179 -3.85 -6.24 -21.96
C LYS A 179 -4.49 -7.38 -22.76
N ALA A 180 -3.67 -8.21 -23.38
CA ALA A 180 -4.17 -9.34 -24.17
C ALA A 180 -4.84 -10.41 -23.29
N VAL A 181 -4.28 -10.68 -22.10
CA VAL A 181 -4.80 -11.69 -21.17
C VAL A 181 -6.07 -11.19 -20.48
N VAL A 182 -6.09 -9.95 -19.99
CA VAL A 182 -7.26 -9.35 -19.33
C VAL A 182 -8.44 -9.27 -20.29
N LYS A 183 -8.20 -8.89 -21.55
CA LYS A 183 -9.24 -8.87 -22.59
C LYS A 183 -9.85 -10.23 -22.86
N LEU A 184 -9.06 -11.31 -22.79
CA LEU A 184 -9.53 -12.69 -22.92
C LEU A 184 -10.39 -13.12 -21.73
N SER A 185 -10.05 -12.69 -20.51
CA SER A 185 -10.78 -13.00 -19.28
C SER A 185 -12.17 -12.34 -19.22
N LEU A 186 -12.36 -11.22 -19.89
CA LEU A 186 -13.65 -10.49 -19.96
C LEU A 186 -14.63 -11.07 -20.99
N ILE A 187 -14.20 -12.04 -21.82
CA ILE A 187 -15.02 -12.68 -22.89
C ILE A 187 -15.60 -14.02 -22.42
N HIS A 188 -15.22 -14.50 -21.25
CA HIS A 188 -15.72 -15.73 -20.61
C HIS A 188 -16.51 -15.38 -19.37
#